data_5b2e6e976ee2daa46ba90c541c617c28
#
_entry.id   5b2e6e976ee2daa46ba90c541c617c28
#
_cell.length_a   1.000
_cell.length_b   1.000
_cell.length_c   1.000
_cell.angle_alpha   90.00
_cell.angle_beta   90.00
_cell.angle_gamma   90.00
#
_symmetry.space_group_name_H-M   'P 1'
#
loop_
_entity.id
_entity.type
_entity.pdbx_description
1 polymer ?
#
loop_
_entity_poly.entity_id
_entity_poly.type
_entity_poly.pdbx_seq_one_letter_code
_entity_poly.pdbx_strand_id
1 'polypeptide(L)'
;MFNHILFPTDGSALSVQATARVLELARVHGGRVTAISVMQPFPFMTMSGDSGVVVPDAEVFEGQIARAAQDAVNKVVAAAGAAGVPCEGVVANSPSPYQEIVAAAGKLGCDAIVMASHGRTGLNKLFLGSETQKVLAHTELPVLVLR
;
A
#
# COMPACT_ATOMS: atom_id res chain seq x y z
N MET A 1 -16.35 -0.64 14.47
CA MET A 1 -15.65 -1.02 13.23
C MET A 1 -15.33 0.23 12.43
N PHE A 2 -14.22 0.26 11.72
CA PHE A 2 -13.70 1.42 10.96
C PHE A 2 -13.32 2.66 11.79
N ASN A 3 -12.91 2.46 13.05
CA ASN A 3 -12.36 3.54 13.88
C ASN A 3 -10.90 3.83 13.52
N HIS A 4 -10.16 2.82 13.09
CA HIS A 4 -8.80 2.95 12.60
C HIS A 4 -8.57 2.03 11.39
N ILE A 5 -8.58 2.60 10.22
CA ILE A 5 -8.44 1.87 8.95
C ILE A 5 -6.97 1.87 8.52
N LEU A 6 -6.41 0.69 8.21
CA LEU A 6 -5.19 0.60 7.44
C LEU A 6 -5.52 0.62 5.95
N PHE A 7 -4.90 1.52 5.21
CA PHE A 7 -5.08 1.66 3.76
C PHE A 7 -3.76 1.47 3.01
N PRO A 8 -3.48 0.27 2.49
CA PRO A 8 -2.36 0.03 1.61
C PRO A 8 -2.53 0.78 0.28
N THR A 9 -1.51 1.52 -0.11
CA THR A 9 -1.48 2.28 -1.36
C THR A 9 -0.15 2.09 -2.07
N ASP A 10 -0.18 1.92 -3.38
CA ASP A 10 0.99 1.87 -4.26
C ASP A 10 1.04 3.05 -5.24
N GLY A 11 0.12 4.00 -5.09
CA GLY A 11 0.00 5.16 -5.98
C GLY A 11 -0.58 4.84 -7.35
N SER A 12 -1.06 3.62 -7.61
CA SER A 12 -1.75 3.25 -8.84
C SER A 12 -3.07 4.02 -9.00
N ALA A 13 -3.60 4.08 -10.23
CA ALA A 13 -4.87 4.75 -10.50
C ALA A 13 -6.03 4.20 -9.65
N LEU A 14 -6.09 2.88 -9.45
CA LEU A 14 -7.11 2.25 -8.61
C LEU A 14 -6.95 2.62 -7.13
N SER A 15 -5.73 2.65 -6.64
CA SER A 15 -5.42 3.09 -5.28
C SER A 15 -5.81 4.56 -5.06
N VAL A 16 -5.55 5.43 -6.03
CA VAL A 16 -5.98 6.84 -5.99
C VAL A 16 -7.51 6.96 -6.00
N GLN A 17 -8.21 6.19 -6.83
CA GLN A 17 -9.68 6.16 -6.84
C GLN A 17 -10.26 5.63 -5.53
N ALA A 18 -9.62 4.62 -4.94
CA ALA A 18 -10.04 4.06 -3.66
C ALA A 18 -9.90 5.06 -2.51
N THR A 19 -8.96 5.99 -2.58
CA THR A 19 -8.69 6.97 -1.51
C THR A 19 -9.94 7.73 -1.10
N ALA A 20 -10.70 8.26 -2.05
CA ALA A 20 -11.93 9.02 -1.74
C ALA A 20 -12.94 8.19 -0.95
N ARG A 21 -13.14 6.92 -1.32
CA ARG A 21 -14.06 6.00 -0.65
C ARG A 21 -13.59 5.62 0.75
N VAL A 22 -12.29 5.41 0.91
CA VAL A 22 -11.70 5.11 2.24
C VAL A 22 -11.89 6.29 3.18
N LEU A 23 -11.64 7.51 2.72
CA LEU A 23 -11.81 8.71 3.52
C LEU A 23 -13.27 8.97 3.86
N GLU A 24 -14.19 8.73 2.93
CA GLU A 24 -15.62 8.81 3.18
C GLU A 24 -16.05 7.82 4.27
N LEU A 25 -15.59 6.56 4.16
CA LEU A 25 -15.86 5.54 5.16
C LEU A 25 -15.35 5.95 6.55
N ALA A 26 -14.10 6.39 6.64
CA ALA A 26 -13.53 6.87 7.91
C ALA A 26 -14.31 8.06 8.46
N ARG A 27 -14.67 9.03 7.63
CA ARG A 27 -15.43 10.21 8.04
C ARG A 27 -16.80 9.85 8.60
N VAL A 28 -17.54 8.95 7.96
CA VAL A 28 -18.87 8.51 8.41
C VAL A 28 -18.81 7.84 9.78
N HIS A 29 -17.73 7.10 10.04
CA HIS A 29 -17.53 6.40 11.31
C HIS A 29 -16.78 7.24 12.38
N GLY A 30 -16.40 8.47 12.06
CA GLY A 30 -15.57 9.30 12.97
C GLY A 30 -14.18 8.68 13.22
N GLY A 31 -13.70 7.88 12.27
CA GLY A 31 -12.45 7.15 12.37
C GLY A 31 -11.24 7.91 11.81
N ARG A 32 -10.10 7.24 11.83
CA ARG A 32 -8.83 7.70 11.26
C ARG A 32 -8.27 6.69 10.27
N VAL A 33 -7.34 7.13 9.44
CA VAL A 33 -6.69 6.30 8.43
C VAL A 33 -5.17 6.28 8.64
N THR A 34 -4.55 5.13 8.50
CA THR A 34 -3.11 5.03 8.25
C THR A 34 -2.90 4.54 6.83
N ALA A 35 -2.33 5.40 5.99
CA ALA A 35 -1.90 5.02 4.65
C ALA A 35 -0.54 4.34 4.72
N ILE A 36 -0.39 3.17 4.15
CA ILE A 36 0.88 2.44 4.10
C ILE A 36 1.29 2.12 2.67
N SER A 37 2.54 2.40 2.33
CA SER A 37 3.16 1.95 1.08
C SER A 37 4.35 1.06 1.41
N VAL A 38 4.36 -0.15 0.88
CA VAL A 38 5.44 -1.11 1.12
C VAL A 38 6.33 -1.17 -0.11
N MET A 39 7.59 -0.77 0.08
CA MET A 39 8.64 -0.92 -0.92
C MET A 39 9.15 -2.36 -0.89
N GLN A 40 9.31 -2.95 -2.06
CA GLN A 40 10.06 -4.19 -2.19
C GLN A 40 11.51 -3.85 -2.50
N PRO A 41 12.47 -4.45 -1.77
CA PRO A 41 13.87 -4.30 -2.12
C PRO A 41 14.07 -4.83 -3.55
N PHE A 42 14.89 -4.10 -4.31
CA PHE A 42 15.22 -4.54 -5.67
C PHE A 42 15.87 -5.93 -5.57
N PRO A 43 15.40 -6.94 -6.33
CA PRO A 43 16.07 -8.20 -6.36
C PRO A 43 17.46 -7.96 -6.93
N PHE A 44 18.50 -8.09 -6.12
CA PHE A 44 19.86 -8.23 -6.60
C PHE A 44 19.89 -9.52 -7.44
N MET A 45 19.64 -9.41 -8.71
CA MET A 45 20.08 -10.43 -9.65
C MET A 45 21.61 -10.35 -9.66
N THR A 46 22.23 -11.08 -8.77
CA THR A 46 23.58 -11.53 -8.96
C THR A 46 23.57 -12.46 -10.16
N MET A 47 23.54 -11.90 -11.33
CA MET A 47 23.95 -12.63 -12.54
C MET A 47 25.49 -12.71 -12.47
N SER A 48 25.96 -13.69 -11.76
CA SER A 48 27.28 -14.25 -12.00
C SER A 48 27.28 -14.86 -13.41
N GLY A 49 27.67 -14.09 -14.40
CA GLY A 49 27.74 -14.53 -15.78
C GLY A 49 28.25 -13.41 -16.66
N ASP A 50 29.35 -13.68 -17.29
CA ASP A 50 30.23 -13.00 -18.23
C ASP A 50 29.57 -12.18 -19.38
N SER A 51 28.48 -11.51 -19.13
CA SER A 51 27.86 -10.55 -20.03
C SER A 51 27.64 -9.24 -19.26
N GLY A 52 28.49 -8.26 -19.57
CA GLY A 52 28.51 -6.94 -18.96
C GLY A 52 27.20 -6.17 -19.14
N VAL A 53 26.15 -6.59 -18.44
CA VAL A 53 24.97 -5.77 -18.23
C VAL A 53 25.34 -4.77 -17.13
N VAL A 54 25.54 -3.52 -17.51
CA VAL A 54 25.64 -2.40 -16.59
C VAL A 54 24.31 -2.35 -15.84
N VAL A 55 24.31 -2.83 -14.59
CA VAL A 55 23.19 -2.61 -13.68
C VAL A 55 23.14 -1.09 -13.44
N PRO A 56 22.03 -0.41 -13.78
CA PRO A 56 21.91 1.01 -13.44
C PRO A 56 22.14 1.15 -11.93
N ASP A 57 22.77 2.21 -11.53
CA ASP A 57 23.14 2.54 -10.16
C ASP A 57 22.04 2.16 -9.18
N ALA A 58 22.25 1.10 -8.39
CA ALA A 58 21.24 0.53 -7.50
C ALA A 58 20.72 1.60 -6.51
N GLU A 59 21.58 2.52 -6.09
CA GLU A 59 21.20 3.62 -5.19
C GLU A 59 20.21 4.58 -5.83
N VAL A 60 20.37 4.89 -7.11
CA VAL A 60 19.43 5.76 -7.85
C VAL A 60 18.08 5.08 -7.97
N PHE A 61 18.05 3.79 -8.24
CA PHE A 61 16.81 3.02 -8.39
C PHE A 61 16.07 2.87 -7.05
N GLU A 62 16.79 2.55 -5.98
CA GLU A 62 16.23 2.50 -4.62
C GLU A 62 15.68 3.86 -4.19
N GLY A 63 16.37 4.94 -4.51
CA GLY A 63 15.91 6.29 -4.26
C GLY A 63 14.61 6.63 -5.00
N GLN A 64 14.44 6.16 -6.23
CA GLN A 64 13.21 6.34 -7.01
C GLN A 64 12.04 5.56 -6.41
N ILE A 65 12.27 4.31 -5.98
CA ILE A 65 11.26 3.49 -5.32
C ILE A 65 10.81 4.14 -4.00
N ALA A 66 11.76 4.62 -3.21
CA ALA A 66 11.47 5.28 -1.94
C ALA A 66 10.64 6.56 -2.14
N ARG A 67 10.99 7.38 -3.12
CA ARG A 67 10.21 8.59 -3.47
C ARG A 67 8.80 8.24 -3.93
N ALA A 68 8.65 7.25 -4.79
CA ALA A 68 7.34 6.82 -5.27
C ALA A 68 6.44 6.32 -4.13
N ALA A 69 6.99 5.57 -3.17
CA ALA A 69 6.26 5.12 -2.00
C ALA A 69 5.87 6.29 -1.08
N GLN A 70 6.78 7.22 -0.85
CA GLN A 70 6.50 8.42 -0.05
C GLN A 70 5.44 9.30 -0.73
N ASP A 71 5.52 9.49 -2.03
CA ASP A 71 4.52 10.26 -2.80
C ASP A 71 3.14 9.60 -2.75
N ALA A 72 3.08 8.26 -2.78
CA ALA A 72 1.83 7.53 -2.68
C ALA A 72 1.12 7.79 -1.34
N VAL A 73 1.82 7.70 -0.22
CA VAL A 73 1.23 7.99 1.11
C VAL A 73 0.93 9.48 1.28
N ASN A 74 1.78 10.37 0.80
CA ASN A 74 1.58 11.81 0.90
C ASN A 74 0.30 12.28 0.18
N LYS A 75 -0.03 11.68 -0.96
CA LYS A 75 -1.28 11.96 -1.69
C LYS A 75 -2.50 11.60 -0.85
N VAL A 76 -2.47 10.47 -0.14
CA VAL A 76 -3.57 10.07 0.75
C VAL A 76 -3.68 11.01 1.92
N VAL A 77 -2.56 11.36 2.58
CA VAL A 77 -2.53 12.29 3.71
C VAL A 77 -3.06 13.68 3.31
N ALA A 78 -2.66 14.19 2.15
CA ALA A 78 -3.15 15.48 1.64
C ALA A 78 -4.67 15.43 1.35
N ALA A 79 -5.17 14.37 0.73
CA ALA A 79 -6.59 14.18 0.48
C ALA A 79 -7.39 14.06 1.79
N ALA A 80 -6.84 13.36 2.79
CA ALA A 80 -7.44 13.23 4.12
C ALA A 80 -7.56 14.58 4.83
N GLY A 81 -6.51 15.41 4.76
CA GLY A 81 -6.53 16.77 5.30
C GLY A 81 -7.65 17.63 4.69
N ALA A 82 -7.83 17.55 3.37
CA ALA A 82 -8.91 18.23 2.67
C ALA A 82 -10.31 17.69 3.04
N ALA A 83 -10.41 16.41 3.39
CA ALA A 83 -11.67 15.75 3.80
C ALA A 83 -11.95 15.88 5.31
N GLY A 84 -11.04 16.46 6.10
CA GLY A 84 -11.16 16.55 7.55
C GLY A 84 -11.03 15.20 8.27
N VAL A 85 -10.31 14.24 7.69
CA VAL A 85 -10.08 12.91 8.27
C VAL A 85 -8.66 12.84 8.82
N PRO A 86 -8.45 12.46 10.09
CA PRO A 86 -7.12 12.23 10.62
C PRO A 86 -6.42 11.11 9.85
N CYS A 87 -5.22 11.40 9.34
CA CYS A 87 -4.48 10.44 8.53
C CYS A 87 -2.98 10.54 8.77
N GLU A 88 -2.33 9.39 8.89
CA GLU A 88 -0.87 9.26 8.95
C GLU A 88 -0.37 8.46 7.75
N GLY A 89 0.84 8.77 7.28
CA GLY A 89 1.51 8.04 6.21
C GLY A 89 2.68 7.23 6.75
N VAL A 90 2.76 5.97 6.35
CA VAL A 90 3.85 5.04 6.70
C VAL A 90 4.44 4.46 5.42
N VAL A 91 5.76 4.48 5.33
CA VAL A 91 6.51 3.77 4.28
C VAL A 91 7.30 2.66 4.95
N ALA A 92 7.14 1.44 4.46
CA ALA A 92 7.86 0.27 4.94
C ALA A 92 8.67 -0.37 3.82
N ASN A 93 9.71 -1.11 4.19
CA ASN A 93 10.53 -1.87 3.25
C ASN A 93 10.45 -3.35 3.61
N SER A 94 9.92 -4.16 2.71
CA SER A 94 9.77 -5.60 2.93
C SER A 94 9.72 -6.37 1.61
N PRO A 95 10.37 -7.53 1.52
CA PRO A 95 10.25 -8.41 0.36
C PRO A 95 8.85 -9.03 0.24
N SER A 96 8.04 -8.96 1.29
CA SER A 96 6.71 -9.54 1.36
C SER A 96 5.67 -8.48 1.77
N PRO A 97 5.09 -7.72 0.82
CA PRO A 97 4.18 -6.63 1.13
C PRO A 97 2.98 -7.05 1.98
N TYR A 98 2.36 -8.20 1.69
CA TYR A 98 1.19 -8.64 2.47
C TYR A 98 1.52 -8.91 3.94
N GLN A 99 2.70 -9.46 4.24
CA GLN A 99 3.12 -9.70 5.62
C GLN A 99 3.31 -8.38 6.37
N GLU A 100 3.92 -7.41 5.72
CA GLU A 100 4.12 -6.08 6.31
C GLU A 100 2.79 -5.37 6.55
N ILE A 101 1.84 -5.45 5.61
CA ILE A 101 0.49 -4.89 5.75
C ILE A 101 -0.23 -5.51 6.96
N VAL A 102 -0.23 -6.84 7.06
CA VAL A 102 -0.90 -7.55 8.18
C VAL A 102 -0.22 -7.22 9.52
N ALA A 103 1.11 -7.20 9.55
CA ALA A 103 1.88 -6.86 10.75
C ALA A 103 1.66 -5.40 11.18
N ALA A 104 1.63 -4.45 10.22
CA ALA A 104 1.38 -3.04 10.48
C ALA A 104 -0.03 -2.83 11.04
N ALA A 105 -1.03 -3.52 10.50
CA ALA A 105 -2.40 -3.43 11.01
C ALA A 105 -2.49 -3.80 12.50
N GLY A 106 -1.82 -4.88 12.90
CA GLY A 106 -1.76 -5.30 14.29
C GLY A 106 -0.97 -4.33 15.18
N LYS A 107 0.23 -3.92 14.74
CA LYS A 107 1.10 -3.00 15.50
C LYS A 107 0.46 -1.63 15.74
N LEU A 108 -0.28 -1.12 14.76
CA LEU A 108 -0.92 0.19 14.83
C LEU A 108 -2.30 0.14 15.49
N GLY A 109 -2.81 -1.04 15.83
CA GLY A 109 -4.13 -1.21 16.41
C GLY A 109 -5.26 -0.84 15.46
N CYS A 110 -5.09 -1.15 14.17
CA CYS A 110 -6.16 -0.98 13.19
C CYS A 110 -7.27 -2.00 13.42
N ASP A 111 -8.51 -1.62 13.16
CA ASP A 111 -9.67 -2.49 13.29
C ASP A 111 -10.24 -2.96 11.94
N ALA A 112 -9.70 -2.46 10.85
CA ALA A 112 -10.02 -2.90 9.49
C ALA A 112 -8.88 -2.58 8.51
N ILE A 113 -8.80 -3.37 7.44
CA ILE A 113 -7.95 -3.09 6.28
C ILE A 113 -8.88 -2.77 5.10
N VAL A 114 -8.65 -1.66 4.43
CA VAL A 114 -9.35 -1.30 3.19
C VAL A 114 -8.33 -1.16 2.08
N MET A 115 -8.49 -1.89 1.01
CA MET A 115 -7.51 -1.87 -0.07
C MET A 115 -8.16 -1.94 -1.45
N ALA A 116 -7.46 -1.44 -2.46
CA ALA A 116 -7.87 -1.59 -3.85
C ALA A 116 -7.77 -3.06 -4.28
N SER A 117 -8.63 -3.48 -5.18
CA SER A 117 -8.66 -4.86 -5.67
C SER A 117 -7.40 -5.25 -6.45
N HIS A 118 -6.69 -4.28 -7.02
CA HIS A 118 -5.47 -4.46 -7.80
C HIS A 118 -4.49 -3.32 -7.50
N GLY A 119 -3.18 -3.63 -7.65
CA GLY A 119 -2.11 -2.64 -7.67
C GLY A 119 -1.63 -2.33 -9.09
N ARG A 120 -0.36 -1.91 -9.20
CA ARG A 120 0.28 -1.52 -10.48
C ARG A 120 0.31 -2.61 -11.55
N THR A 121 0.31 -3.88 -11.15
CA THR A 121 0.45 -5.04 -12.06
C THR A 121 -0.88 -5.67 -12.45
N GLY A 122 -2.00 -5.15 -11.99
CA GLY A 122 -3.33 -5.70 -12.23
C GLY A 122 -3.80 -5.47 -13.66
N LEU A 123 -3.57 -6.45 -14.54
CA LEU A 123 -3.95 -6.39 -15.95
C LEU A 123 -5.41 -6.81 -16.24
N ASN A 124 -6.06 -7.52 -15.33
CA ASN A 124 -7.42 -8.04 -15.55
C ASN A 124 -8.37 -7.65 -14.42
N LYS A 125 -9.44 -6.92 -14.77
CA LYS A 125 -10.51 -6.52 -13.84
C LYS A 125 -11.31 -7.70 -13.25
N LEU A 126 -11.08 -8.92 -13.74
CA LEU A 126 -11.83 -10.12 -13.33
C LEU A 126 -11.25 -10.82 -12.10
N PHE A 127 -9.98 -10.61 -11.78
CA PHE A 127 -9.30 -11.30 -10.68
C PHE A 127 -8.83 -10.32 -9.63
N LEU A 128 -8.82 -10.74 -8.38
CA LEU A 128 -8.17 -9.99 -7.29
C LEU A 128 -6.65 -10.01 -7.48
N GLY A 129 -6.00 -8.89 -7.18
CA GLY A 129 -4.55 -8.81 -7.15
C GLY A 129 -3.92 -9.81 -6.17
N SER A 130 -2.73 -10.29 -6.46
CA SER A 130 -2.05 -11.31 -5.65
C SER A 130 -1.84 -10.88 -4.21
N GLU A 131 -1.45 -9.64 -3.97
CA GLU A 131 -1.25 -9.12 -2.61
C GLU A 131 -2.59 -9.01 -1.85
N THR A 132 -3.68 -8.61 -2.51
CA THR A 132 -5.02 -8.57 -1.92
C THR A 132 -5.46 -9.97 -1.48
N GLN A 133 -5.25 -10.98 -2.32
CA GLN A 133 -5.56 -12.37 -1.98
C GLN A 133 -4.77 -12.86 -0.76
N LYS A 134 -3.47 -12.53 -0.71
CA LYS A 134 -2.61 -12.92 0.41
C LYS A 134 -3.01 -12.21 1.71
N VAL A 135 -3.34 -10.92 1.67
CA VAL A 135 -3.84 -10.20 2.84
C VAL A 135 -5.12 -10.85 3.36
N LEU A 136 -6.08 -11.13 2.48
CA LEU A 136 -7.33 -11.81 2.84
C LEU A 136 -7.09 -13.18 3.51
N ALA A 137 -6.09 -13.92 3.03
CA ALA A 137 -5.79 -15.26 3.55
C ALA A 137 -5.03 -15.26 4.90
N HIS A 138 -4.40 -14.15 5.28
CA HIS A 138 -3.46 -14.12 6.41
C HIS A 138 -3.83 -13.12 7.52
N THR A 139 -4.91 -12.35 7.36
CA THR A 139 -5.37 -11.44 8.41
C THR A 139 -6.62 -11.97 9.10
N GLU A 140 -6.75 -11.66 10.39
CA GLU A 140 -7.98 -11.88 11.15
C GLU A 140 -8.89 -10.64 11.16
N LEU A 141 -8.38 -9.51 10.66
CA LEU A 141 -9.14 -8.28 10.59
C LEU A 141 -10.12 -8.29 9.40
N PRO A 142 -11.24 -7.59 9.51
CA PRO A 142 -12.10 -7.33 8.36
C PRO A 142 -11.33 -6.65 7.22
N VAL A 143 -11.52 -7.15 6.01
CA VAL A 143 -10.92 -6.57 4.81
C VAL A 143 -12.01 -6.14 3.85
N LEU A 144 -12.03 -4.84 3.53
CA LEU A 144 -12.89 -4.29 2.50
C LEU A 144 -12.07 -4.09 1.21
N VAL A 145 -12.50 -4.74 0.15
CA VAL A 145 -11.85 -4.65 -1.16
C VAL A 145 -12.65 -3.73 -2.06
N LEU A 146 -12.02 -2.64 -2.52
CA LEU A 146 -12.62 -1.66 -3.42
C LEU A 146 -12.23 -1.94 -4.88
N ARG A 147 -13.23 -1.93 -5.74
CA ARG A 147 -13.08 -2.10 -7.19
C ARG A 147 -13.31 -0.79 -7.92
#